data_e82f2a3751a4ee081ceb881a9373c367
#
_entry.id   e82f2a3751a4ee081ceb881a9373c367
#
_cell.length_a   1.000
_cell.length_b   1.000
_cell.length_c   1.000
_cell.angle_alpha   90.00
_cell.angle_beta   90.00
_cell.angle_gamma   90.00
#
_symmetry.space_group_name_H-M   'P 1'
#
loop_
_entity.id
_entity.type
_entity.pdbx_description
1 polymer ?
#
loop_
_entity_poly.entity_id
_entity_poly.type
_entity_poly.pdbx_seq_one_letter_code
_entity_poly.pdbx_strand_id
1 'polypeptide(L)'
;MHKVEAIVIRERVETVIDAVEEATGHVGVTVIEAIGHGRERGVTHEYRGRIFESRFLPKAQLIFIVPDHIVSDVIRAVVDAAHSGNESGDGLCWASPVSNVKHNRTGASLEEVETRV
;
A
#
# COMPACT_ATOMS: atom_id res chain seq x y z
N MET A 1 12.71 -0.88 -13.47
CA MET A 1 11.68 -1.36 -12.54
C MET A 1 11.80 -0.67 -11.19
N HIS A 2 10.67 -0.46 -10.55
CA HIS A 2 10.61 0.12 -9.21
C HIS A 2 9.72 -0.72 -8.32
N LYS A 3 10.00 -0.65 -7.03
CA LYS A 3 9.15 -1.17 -6.00
C LYS A 3 8.41 0.02 -5.39
N VAL A 4 7.08 0.04 -5.52
CA VAL A 4 6.24 1.01 -4.84
C VAL A 4 5.71 0.36 -3.59
N GLU A 5 5.95 1.00 -2.45
CA GLU A 5 5.47 0.50 -1.16
C GLU A 5 4.53 1.52 -0.54
N ALA A 6 3.54 1.03 0.16
CA ALA A 6 2.61 1.90 0.86
C ALA A 6 2.19 1.27 2.18
N ILE A 7 2.06 2.10 3.20
CA ILE A 7 1.40 1.73 4.44
C ILE A 7 0.05 2.40 4.43
N VAL A 8 -1.00 1.61 4.51
CA VAL A 8 -2.38 2.10 4.46
C VAL A 8 -3.20 1.55 5.63
N ILE A 9 -4.31 2.21 5.93
CA ILE A 9 -5.29 1.69 6.88
C ILE A 9 -5.85 0.40 6.31
N ARG A 10 -6.01 -0.63 7.15
CA ARG A 10 -6.42 -1.97 6.68
C ARG A 10 -7.73 -1.93 5.88
N GLU A 11 -8.69 -1.12 6.29
CA GLU A 11 -9.99 -1.02 5.61
C GLU A 11 -9.89 -0.44 4.20
N ARG A 12 -8.77 0.20 3.87
CA ARG A 12 -8.56 0.81 2.54
C ARG A 12 -7.82 -0.09 1.56
N VAL A 13 -7.37 -1.27 1.98
CA VAL A 13 -6.52 -2.14 1.15
C VAL A 13 -7.16 -2.46 -0.20
N GLU A 14 -8.39 -2.96 -0.21
CA GLU A 14 -9.05 -3.33 -1.47
C GLU A 14 -9.30 -2.11 -2.34
N THR A 15 -9.70 -0.99 -1.75
CA THR A 15 -9.91 0.25 -2.48
C THR A 15 -8.64 0.73 -3.17
N VAL A 16 -7.50 0.62 -2.48
CA VAL A 16 -6.20 1.01 -3.04
C VAL A 16 -5.79 0.08 -4.18
N ILE A 17 -5.91 -1.23 -3.97
CA ILE A 17 -5.58 -2.23 -5.01
C ILE A 17 -6.41 -1.99 -6.27
N ASP A 18 -7.72 -1.83 -6.11
CA ASP A 18 -8.61 -1.59 -7.24
C ASP A 18 -8.29 -0.28 -7.97
N ALA A 19 -7.94 0.76 -7.22
CA ALA A 19 -7.58 2.04 -7.82
C ALA A 19 -6.31 1.95 -8.68
N VAL A 20 -5.30 1.20 -8.21
CA VAL A 20 -4.07 1.00 -8.97
C VAL A 20 -4.35 0.22 -10.26
N GLU A 21 -5.13 -0.85 -10.19
CA GLU A 21 -5.50 -1.63 -11.36
C GLU A 21 -6.29 -0.77 -12.36
N GLU A 22 -7.25 -0.01 -11.90
CA GLU A 22 -8.06 0.84 -12.76
C GLU A 22 -7.23 1.93 -13.44
N ALA A 23 -6.31 2.55 -12.72
CA ALA A 23 -5.50 3.64 -13.25
C ALA A 23 -4.37 3.17 -14.17
N THR A 24 -3.79 2.00 -13.93
CA THR A 24 -2.55 1.58 -14.61
C THR A 24 -2.63 0.22 -15.30
N GLY A 25 -3.63 -0.58 -15.01
CA GLY A 25 -3.73 -1.96 -15.48
C GLY A 25 -2.85 -2.93 -14.69
N HIS A 26 -2.08 -2.44 -13.72
CA HIS A 26 -1.21 -3.31 -12.92
C HIS A 26 -2.01 -4.07 -11.87
N VAL A 27 -1.83 -5.39 -11.81
CA VAL A 27 -2.62 -6.29 -10.95
C VAL A 27 -1.82 -6.83 -9.77
N GLY A 28 -0.56 -7.18 -9.99
CA GLY A 28 0.25 -7.87 -8.98
C GLY A 28 0.53 -7.00 -7.76
N VAL A 29 0.23 -7.53 -6.58
CA VAL A 29 0.50 -6.85 -5.31
C VAL A 29 0.72 -7.87 -4.21
N THR A 30 1.65 -7.57 -3.31
CA THR A 30 1.83 -8.33 -2.08
C THR A 30 1.26 -7.51 -0.93
N VAL A 31 0.45 -8.14 -0.10
CA VAL A 31 -0.17 -7.51 1.06
C VAL A 31 0.38 -8.16 2.32
N ILE A 32 0.91 -7.34 3.21
CA ILE A 32 1.44 -7.79 4.50
C ILE A 32 0.65 -7.08 5.59
N GLU A 33 0.10 -7.84 6.53
CA GLU A 33 -0.57 -7.25 7.67
C GLU A 33 0.45 -6.57 8.56
N ALA A 34 0.10 -5.38 9.05
CA ALA A 34 0.98 -4.57 9.87
C ALA A 34 0.20 -3.88 10.98
N ILE A 35 0.93 -3.40 11.96
CA ILE A 35 0.38 -2.62 13.07
C ILE A 35 1.11 -1.29 13.08
N GLY A 36 0.35 -0.20 13.06
CA GLY A 36 0.92 1.13 13.05
C GLY A 36 0.75 1.87 14.36
N HIS A 37 1.75 2.68 14.67
CA HIS A 37 1.71 3.64 15.76
C HIS A 37 2.27 4.97 15.25
N GLY A 38 1.49 6.01 15.34
CA GLY A 38 1.89 7.30 14.81
C GLY A 38 1.00 8.42 15.33
N ARG A 39 0.73 9.38 14.47
CA ARG A 39 -0.13 10.52 14.81
C ARG A 39 -1.58 10.10 15.01
N GLU A 40 -1.99 9.04 14.34
CA GLU A 40 -3.31 8.47 14.47
C GLU A 40 -3.45 7.83 15.86
N ARG A 41 -4.45 8.24 16.60
CA ARG A 41 -4.63 7.82 17.99
C ARG A 41 -5.46 6.56 18.15
N GLY A 42 -6.18 6.17 17.13
CA GLY A 42 -6.97 4.97 17.20
C GLY A 42 -8.31 5.14 17.90
N VAL A 43 -8.90 4.02 18.22
CA VAL A 43 -10.26 3.95 18.77
C VAL A 43 -10.19 3.98 20.28
N THR A 44 -11.09 4.79 20.87
CA THR A 44 -11.28 4.83 22.32
C THR A 44 -12.18 3.67 22.73
N HIS A 45 -11.74 2.91 23.72
CA HIS A 45 -12.50 1.80 24.26
C HIS A 45 -12.90 2.10 25.71
N GLU A 46 -14.11 1.70 26.07
CA GLU A 46 -14.58 1.80 27.44
C GLU A 46 -14.69 0.42 28.06
N TYR A 47 -14.10 0.25 29.22
CA TYR A 47 -14.17 -0.99 29.98
C TYR A 47 -14.25 -0.68 31.47
N ARG A 48 -15.34 -1.14 32.09
CA ARG A 48 -15.58 -0.92 33.55
C ARG A 48 -15.47 0.55 33.96
N GLY A 49 -16.01 1.44 33.12
CA GLY A 49 -15.99 2.87 33.39
C GLY A 49 -14.67 3.56 33.10
N ARG A 50 -13.69 2.85 32.57
CA ARG A 50 -12.42 3.42 32.14
C ARG A 50 -12.35 3.51 30.64
N ILE A 51 -11.78 4.60 30.16
CA ILE A 51 -11.59 4.83 28.74
C ILE A 51 -10.14 4.51 28.37
N PHE A 52 -9.97 3.63 27.40
CA PHE A 52 -8.66 3.24 26.87
C PHE A 52 -8.52 3.70 25.45
N GLU A 53 -7.34 4.20 25.10
CA GLU A 53 -7.00 4.57 23.75
C GLU A 53 -6.04 3.52 23.16
N SER A 54 -6.40 2.97 21.99
CA SER A 54 -5.51 2.05 21.29
C SER A 54 -4.37 2.82 20.65
N ARG A 55 -3.14 2.48 21.01
CA ARG A 55 -1.93 3.11 20.49
C ARG A 55 -1.50 2.48 19.18
N PHE A 56 -1.92 1.25 18.92
CA PHE A 56 -1.54 0.48 17.75
C PHE A 56 -2.77 0.15 16.94
N LEU A 57 -2.72 0.47 15.66
CA LEU A 57 -3.86 0.31 14.76
C LEU A 57 -3.54 -0.69 13.64
N PRO A 58 -4.56 -1.43 13.17
CA PRO A 58 -4.37 -2.32 12.04
C PRO A 58 -4.02 -1.53 10.77
N LYS A 59 -2.91 -1.90 10.17
CA LYS A 59 -2.43 -1.35 8.91
C LYS A 59 -2.14 -2.49 7.95
N ALA A 60 -1.80 -2.16 6.73
CA ALA A 60 -1.25 -3.10 5.78
C ALA A 60 -0.11 -2.44 5.01
N GLN A 61 0.89 -3.23 4.68
CA GLN A 61 1.94 -2.83 3.76
C GLN A 61 1.64 -3.45 2.40
N LEU A 62 1.58 -2.62 1.39
CA LEU A 62 1.37 -3.04 0.00
C LEU A 62 2.68 -2.90 -0.76
N ILE A 63 3.01 -3.90 -1.58
CA ILE A 63 4.23 -3.90 -2.39
C ILE A 63 3.84 -4.18 -3.83
N PHE A 64 4.13 -3.20 -4.70
CA PHE A 64 3.93 -3.30 -6.15
C PHE A 64 5.29 -3.24 -6.83
N ILE A 65 5.59 -4.20 -7.71
CA ILE A 65 6.79 -4.14 -8.56
C ILE A 65 6.33 -3.73 -9.95
N VAL A 66 6.74 -2.56 -10.40
CA VAL A 66 6.16 -1.94 -11.60
C VAL A 66 7.25 -1.38 -12.53
N PRO A 67 6.95 -1.27 -13.84
CA PRO A 67 7.87 -0.60 -14.74
C PRO A 67 7.94 0.89 -14.44
N ASP A 68 9.07 1.49 -14.80
CA ASP A 68 9.36 2.90 -14.47
C ASP A 68 8.31 3.86 -15.01
N HIS A 69 7.76 3.58 -16.17
CA HIS A 69 6.85 4.53 -16.84
C HIS A 69 5.49 4.68 -16.13
N ILE A 70 5.13 3.78 -15.22
CA ILE A 70 3.86 3.88 -14.49
C ILE A 70 4.03 4.22 -13.00
N VAL A 71 5.24 4.39 -12.52
CA VAL A 71 5.50 4.65 -11.09
C VAL A 71 4.69 5.83 -10.56
N SER A 72 4.73 6.95 -11.27
CA SER A 72 4.01 8.15 -10.82
C SER A 72 2.50 7.94 -10.76
N ASP A 73 1.96 7.20 -11.73
CA ASP A 73 0.52 6.91 -11.76
C ASP A 73 0.12 5.95 -10.64
N VAL A 74 0.98 4.98 -10.33
CA VAL A 74 0.74 4.06 -9.20
C VAL A 74 0.72 4.85 -7.89
N ILE A 75 1.72 5.69 -7.67
CA ILE A 75 1.80 6.49 -6.44
C ILE A 75 0.56 7.38 -6.31
N ARG A 76 0.17 8.05 -7.39
CA ARG A 76 -1.02 8.92 -7.38
C ARG A 76 -2.28 8.13 -7.04
N ALA A 77 -2.47 6.96 -7.65
CA ALA A 77 -3.63 6.12 -7.39
C ALA A 77 -3.66 5.66 -5.93
N VAL A 78 -2.50 5.26 -5.38
CA VAL A 78 -2.40 4.85 -3.98
C VAL A 78 -2.76 6.00 -3.05
N VAL A 79 -2.16 7.16 -3.24
CA VAL A 79 -2.38 8.33 -2.37
C VAL A 79 -3.85 8.75 -2.37
N ASP A 80 -4.44 8.85 -3.56
CA ASP A 80 -5.83 9.26 -3.68
C ASP A 80 -6.78 8.26 -3.03
N ALA A 81 -6.53 6.97 -3.21
CA ALA A 81 -7.39 5.93 -2.67
C ALA A 81 -7.19 5.69 -1.18
N ALA A 82 -5.96 5.89 -0.68
CA ALA A 82 -5.66 5.70 0.74
C ALA A 82 -6.19 6.85 1.60
N HIS A 83 -6.46 7.99 1.00
CA HIS A 83 -6.95 9.15 1.73
C HIS A 83 -8.36 8.90 2.26
N SER A 84 -8.52 8.98 3.57
CA SER A 84 -9.78 8.65 4.23
C SER A 84 -10.53 9.88 4.77
N GLY A 85 -9.91 11.06 4.70
CA GLY A 85 -10.44 12.26 5.35
C GLY A 85 -10.17 12.29 6.84
N ASN A 86 -9.45 11.31 7.36
CA ASN A 86 -9.07 11.24 8.77
C ASN A 86 -7.92 12.20 9.06
N GLU A 87 -8.08 13.05 10.06
CA GLU A 87 -7.05 14.01 10.45
C GLU A 87 -5.80 13.39 11.05
N SER A 88 -5.89 12.16 11.54
CA SER A 88 -4.78 11.53 12.25
C SER A 88 -3.73 10.89 11.36
N GLY A 89 -4.03 10.67 10.09
CA GLY A 89 -3.04 10.18 9.14
C GLY A 89 -3.47 8.90 8.42
N ASP A 90 -3.10 8.82 7.16
CA ASP A 90 -3.50 7.75 6.25
C ASP A 90 -2.33 6.90 5.76
N GLY A 91 -1.16 7.03 6.41
CA GLY A 91 0.03 6.28 6.06
C GLY A 91 0.94 7.01 5.09
N LEU A 92 1.84 6.24 4.49
CA LEU A 92 2.87 6.76 3.59
C LEU A 92 2.95 5.90 2.35
N CYS A 93 3.46 6.49 1.27
CA CYS A 93 3.74 5.80 0.02
C CYS A 93 5.09 6.27 -0.51
N TRP A 94 5.90 5.34 -1.01
CA TRP A 94 7.23 5.66 -1.55
C TRP A 94 7.62 4.67 -2.62
N ALA A 95 8.68 4.99 -3.36
CA ALA A 95 9.19 4.13 -4.40
C ALA A 95 10.71 4.03 -4.30
N SER A 96 11.25 2.89 -4.69
CA SER A 96 12.69 2.66 -4.79
C SER A 96 13.01 1.82 -6.01
N PRO A 97 14.17 2.03 -6.64
CA PRO A 97 14.59 1.21 -7.76
C PRO A 97 14.83 -0.23 -7.33
N VAL A 98 14.51 -1.17 -8.22
CA VAL A 98 14.89 -2.58 -8.07
C VAL A 98 15.52 -3.07 -9.37
N SER A 99 16.37 -4.08 -9.24
CA SER A 99 17.05 -4.65 -10.39
C SER A 99 16.94 -6.17 -10.37
N ASN A 100 17.12 -6.79 -11.55
CA ASN A 100 17.13 -8.24 -11.69
C ASN A 100 15.85 -8.92 -11.21
N VAL A 101 14.71 -8.29 -11.48
CA VAL A 101 13.41 -8.86 -11.14
C VAL A 101 13.10 -10.03 -12.07
N LYS A 102 12.74 -11.16 -11.51
CA LYS A 102 12.48 -12.39 -12.27
C LYS A 102 11.20 -13.05 -11.81
N HIS A 103 10.51 -13.68 -12.75
CA HIS A 103 9.38 -14.54 -12.45
C HIS A 103 9.87 -15.81 -11.80
N ASN A 104 9.38 -16.14 -10.63
CA ASN A 104 9.77 -17.39 -9.95
C ASN A 104 9.38 -18.63 -10.76
N ARG A 105 8.24 -18.57 -11.44
CA ARG A 105 7.72 -19.70 -12.20
C ARG A 105 8.60 -20.06 -13.40
N THR A 106 9.07 -19.06 -14.14
CA THR A 106 9.80 -19.29 -15.40
C THR A 106 11.29 -18.99 -15.33
N GLY A 107 11.72 -18.23 -14.33
CA GLY A 107 13.09 -17.71 -14.25
C GLY A 107 13.35 -16.57 -15.23
N ALA A 108 12.35 -16.15 -16.01
CA ALA A 108 12.52 -15.07 -16.98
C ALA A 108 12.57 -13.71 -16.30
N SER A 109 13.34 -12.79 -16.89
CA SER A 109 13.40 -11.42 -16.41
C SER A 109 12.11 -10.67 -16.69
N LEU A 110 11.69 -9.84 -15.75
CA LEU A 110 10.56 -8.96 -15.91
C LEU A 110 11.03 -7.72 -16.68
N GLU A 111 10.39 -7.44 -17.82
CA GLU A 111 10.77 -6.34 -18.68
C GLU A 111 10.01 -5.05 -18.34
N GLU A 112 10.62 -3.90 -18.64
CA GLU A 112 10.02 -2.58 -18.39
C GLU A 112 8.65 -2.41 -19.04
N VAL A 113 8.39 -3.06 -20.15
CA VAL A 113 7.11 -2.94 -20.85
C VAL A 113 6.01 -3.80 -20.26
N GLU A 114 6.35 -4.73 -19.38
CA GLU A 114 5.34 -5.59 -18.74
C GLU A 114 4.65 -4.84 -17.61
N THR A 115 3.33 -4.78 -17.68
CA THR A 115 2.52 -4.13 -16.65
C THR A 115 1.71 -5.12 -15.83
N ARG A 116 1.73 -6.42 -16.21
CA ARG A 116 1.00 -7.48 -15.52
C ARG A 116 1.92 -8.64 -15.22
N VAL A 117 1.80 -9.15 -14.02
CA VAL A 117 2.66 -10.22 -13.51
C VAL A 117 1.83 -11.34 -12.92
#